data_283f3467c901efa78bdec4df4838b89d
#
_entry.id   283f3467c901efa78bdec4df4838b89d
#
_cell.length_a   1.000
_cell.length_b   1.000
_cell.length_c   1.000
_cell.angle_alpha   90.00
_cell.angle_beta   90.00
_cell.angle_gamma   90.00
#
_symmetry.space_group_name_H-M   'P 1'
#
loop_
_entity.id
_entity.type
_entity.pdbx_description
1 polymer ?
#
loop_
_entity_poly.entity_id
_entity_poly.type
_entity_poly.pdbx_seq_one_letter_code
_entity_poly.pdbx_strand_id
1 'polypeptide(L)'
;MFKGKMELGSISFPSGWDFSEKLGKDLSFIHDPVADNSKLVSSSVKLSDYMCKQTIQRWVWTVTTSCELSEHPKLTKPELSTAENLFFRLETQTSTPLDNITSLFLIKVEVIPLKEVWDKKILESINSMSEDI
;
A
#
# COMPACT_ATOMS: atom_id res chain seq x y z
N MET A 1 6.33 -3.94 12.98
CA MET A 1 5.32 -3.42 13.94
C MET A 1 5.56 -4.05 15.31
N PHE A 2 5.44 -3.28 16.34
CA PHE A 2 5.64 -3.72 17.73
C PHE A 2 4.34 -3.49 18.53
N LYS A 3 3.81 -4.53 19.16
CA LYS A 3 2.52 -4.49 19.88
C LYS A 3 1.40 -3.83 19.05
N GLY A 4 1.32 -4.15 17.75
CA GLY A 4 0.33 -3.62 16.83
C GLY A 4 0.54 -2.17 16.35
N LYS A 5 1.66 -1.54 16.70
CA LYS A 5 1.99 -0.17 16.30
C LYS A 5 3.26 -0.11 15.44
N MET A 6 3.33 0.86 14.56
CA MET A 6 4.54 1.14 13.80
C MET A 6 5.54 1.92 14.67
N GLU A 7 6.61 1.27 15.09
CA GLU A 7 7.61 1.86 16.01
C GLU A 7 8.85 2.39 15.27
N LEU A 8 9.24 1.75 14.18
CA LEU A 8 10.45 2.07 13.44
C LEU A 8 10.28 1.72 11.98
N GLY A 9 10.91 2.45 11.09
CA GLY A 9 10.94 2.12 9.69
C GLY A 9 11.84 3.00 8.85
N SER A 10 12.02 2.59 7.60
CA SER A 10 12.67 3.36 6.55
C SER A 10 11.87 3.17 5.27
N ILE A 11 11.42 4.25 4.67
CA ILE A 11 10.60 4.23 3.46
C ILE A 11 11.27 5.08 2.40
N SER A 12 11.69 4.45 1.31
CA SER A 12 12.29 5.12 0.15
C SER A 12 11.24 5.49 -0.91
N PHE A 13 10.20 4.68 -1.05
CA PHE A 13 9.23 4.80 -2.15
C PHE A 13 7.78 4.74 -1.63
N PRO A 14 7.32 5.77 -0.89
CA PRO A 14 5.95 5.80 -0.39
C PRO A 14 4.94 5.96 -1.54
N SER A 15 3.75 5.38 -1.34
CA SER A 15 2.63 5.46 -2.28
C SER A 15 1.61 6.48 -1.79
N GLY A 16 1.93 7.77 -1.90
CA GLY A 16 1.02 8.85 -1.55
C GLY A 16 0.90 9.16 -0.06
N TRP A 17 1.86 8.72 0.78
CA TRP A 17 1.82 8.96 2.23
C TRP A 17 3.19 9.30 2.80
N ASP A 18 3.19 9.95 3.97
CA ASP A 18 4.40 10.32 4.71
C ASP A 18 4.58 9.38 5.91
N PHE A 19 5.77 8.77 6.01
CA PHE A 19 6.10 7.84 7.08
C PHE A 19 5.98 8.46 8.47
N SER A 20 6.35 9.72 8.62
CA SER A 20 6.33 10.41 9.92
C SER A 20 4.93 10.45 10.54
N GLU A 21 3.88 10.49 9.72
CA GLU A 21 2.49 10.49 10.17
C GLU A 21 2.01 9.13 10.69
N LYS A 22 2.70 8.04 10.33
CA LYS A 22 2.32 6.67 10.66
C LYS A 22 3.06 6.12 11.89
N LEU A 23 4.13 6.77 12.29
CA LEU A 23 4.95 6.33 13.43
C LEU A 23 4.14 6.35 14.73
N GLY A 24 4.23 5.28 15.52
CA GLY A 24 3.47 5.11 16.76
C GLY A 24 1.98 4.78 16.56
N LYS A 25 1.52 4.63 15.33
CA LYS A 25 0.11 4.36 15.00
C LYS A 25 -0.13 2.87 14.73
N ASP A 26 -1.35 2.43 14.98
CA ASP A 26 -1.81 1.07 14.68
C ASP A 26 -2.28 0.93 13.22
N LEU A 27 -2.58 -0.31 12.81
CA LEU A 27 -3.03 -0.60 11.44
C LEU A 27 -4.34 0.10 11.08
N SER A 28 -5.24 0.27 12.04
CA SER A 28 -6.51 0.97 11.81
C SER A 28 -6.27 2.41 11.41
N PHE A 29 -5.46 3.12 12.17
CA PHE A 29 -5.10 4.52 11.88
C PHE A 29 -4.31 4.65 10.57
N ILE A 30 -3.34 3.75 10.35
CA ILE A 30 -2.49 3.76 9.16
C ILE A 30 -3.32 3.64 7.87
N HIS A 31 -4.39 2.84 7.90
CA HIS A 31 -5.23 2.54 6.74
C HIS A 31 -6.54 3.32 6.68
N ASP A 32 -6.80 4.21 7.64
CA ASP A 32 -8.01 5.04 7.64
C ASP A 32 -8.21 5.83 6.33
N PRO A 33 -7.15 6.45 5.75
CA PRO A 33 -7.29 7.18 4.48
C PRO A 33 -7.34 6.28 3.22
N VAL A 34 -7.22 4.96 3.36
CA VAL A 34 -7.19 4.05 2.21
C VAL A 34 -8.62 3.71 1.80
N ALA A 35 -8.92 3.82 0.52
CA ALA A 35 -10.22 3.45 -0.03
C ALA A 35 -10.52 1.96 0.20
N ASP A 36 -11.81 1.62 0.37
CA ASP A 36 -12.31 0.26 0.61
C ASP A 36 -11.64 -0.47 1.80
N ASN A 37 -11.29 0.26 2.84
CA ASN A 37 -10.51 -0.21 3.99
C ASN A 37 -11.34 -0.90 5.09
N SER A 38 -12.66 -0.97 5.01
CA SER A 38 -13.55 -1.36 6.11
C SER A 38 -13.22 -2.72 6.72
N LYS A 39 -12.88 -3.71 5.89
CA LYS A 39 -12.48 -5.05 6.37
C LYS A 39 -11.13 -5.02 7.09
N LEU A 40 -10.17 -4.25 6.59
CA LEU A 40 -8.86 -4.10 7.17
C LEU A 40 -8.95 -3.39 8.53
N VAL A 41 -9.67 -2.28 8.61
CA VAL A 41 -9.87 -1.51 9.84
C VAL A 41 -10.58 -2.35 10.91
N SER A 42 -11.66 -3.04 10.56
CA SER A 42 -12.40 -3.90 11.50
C SER A 42 -11.62 -5.13 11.99
N SER A 43 -10.62 -5.57 11.22
CA SER A 43 -9.80 -6.74 11.52
C SER A 43 -8.39 -6.38 12.00
N SER A 44 -8.08 -5.11 12.22
CA SER A 44 -6.71 -4.62 12.44
C SER A 44 -6.00 -5.27 13.63
N VAL A 45 -6.70 -5.47 14.76
CA VAL A 45 -6.12 -6.14 15.94
C VAL A 45 -5.78 -7.59 15.64
N LYS A 46 -6.71 -8.35 15.05
CA LYS A 46 -6.49 -9.75 14.67
C LYS A 46 -5.37 -9.88 13.64
N LEU A 47 -5.31 -8.98 12.69
CA LEU A 47 -4.26 -8.97 11.67
C LEU A 47 -2.89 -8.68 12.30
N SER A 48 -2.79 -7.70 13.19
CA SER A 48 -1.55 -7.41 13.92
C SER A 48 -1.05 -8.60 14.71
N ASP A 49 -1.94 -9.31 15.42
CA ASP A 49 -1.60 -10.53 16.15
C ASP A 49 -1.14 -11.66 15.21
N TYR A 50 -1.80 -11.80 14.06
CA TYR A 50 -1.46 -12.80 13.05
C TYR A 50 -0.10 -12.55 12.41
N MET A 51 0.25 -11.27 12.15
CA MET A 51 1.55 -10.85 11.62
C MET A 51 2.72 -11.23 12.55
N CYS A 52 2.46 -11.38 13.86
CA CYS A 52 3.45 -11.86 14.82
C CYS A 52 3.53 -13.40 14.95
N LYS A 53 2.71 -14.14 14.20
CA LYS A 53 2.66 -15.61 14.24
C LYS A 53 3.10 -16.28 12.96
N GLN A 54 2.82 -15.66 11.81
CA GLN A 54 3.11 -16.23 10.50
C GLN A 54 3.61 -15.18 9.54
N THR A 55 4.47 -15.59 8.61
CA THR A 55 4.81 -14.78 7.44
C THR A 55 3.62 -14.78 6.48
N ILE A 56 3.19 -13.58 6.10
CA ILE A 56 2.13 -13.36 5.13
C ILE A 56 2.62 -12.45 4.01
N GLN A 57 2.15 -12.68 2.82
CA GLN A 57 2.44 -11.86 1.65
C GLN A 57 1.15 -11.50 0.94
N ARG A 58 1.04 -10.27 0.49
CA ARG A 58 -0.06 -9.78 -0.34
C ARG A 58 0.44 -8.81 -1.39
N TRP A 59 -0.39 -8.57 -2.38
CA TRP A 59 -0.15 -7.64 -3.46
C TRP A 59 -1.20 -6.55 -3.44
N VAL A 60 -0.77 -5.31 -3.59
CA VAL A 60 -1.64 -4.15 -3.74
C VAL A 60 -1.20 -3.44 -5.02
N TRP A 61 -2.16 -3.00 -5.81
CA TRP A 61 -1.85 -2.30 -7.05
C TRP A 61 -2.75 -1.08 -7.26
N THR A 62 -2.22 -0.12 -7.98
CA THR A 62 -2.94 1.07 -8.40
C THR A 62 -2.54 1.44 -9.83
N VAL A 63 -3.37 2.24 -10.49
CA VAL A 63 -3.01 2.92 -11.73
C VAL A 63 -2.56 4.32 -11.39
N THR A 64 -1.43 4.75 -11.93
CA THR A 64 -0.83 6.06 -11.65
C THR A 64 -0.39 6.74 -12.94
N THR A 65 -0.25 8.05 -12.87
CA THR A 65 0.31 8.89 -13.95
C THR A 65 1.83 9.08 -13.83
N SER A 66 2.42 8.61 -12.72
CA SER A 66 3.86 8.75 -12.46
C SER A 66 4.61 7.46 -12.80
N CYS A 67 5.74 7.60 -13.51
CA CYS A 67 6.71 6.51 -13.72
C CYS A 67 7.72 6.38 -12.58
N GLU A 68 7.69 7.28 -11.62
CA GLU A 68 8.63 7.30 -10.50
C GLU A 68 8.29 6.23 -9.45
N LEU A 69 9.31 5.68 -8.80
CA LEU A 69 9.10 4.74 -7.70
C LEU A 69 8.51 5.43 -6.46
N SER A 70 8.88 6.68 -6.19
CA SER A 70 8.35 7.44 -5.07
C SER A 70 7.13 8.26 -5.50
N GLU A 71 6.04 8.13 -4.76
CA GLU A 71 4.87 9.00 -4.83
C GLU A 71 4.66 9.73 -3.50
N HIS A 72 5.76 10.24 -2.91
CA HIS A 72 5.67 11.05 -1.69
C HIS A 72 4.73 12.25 -1.91
N PRO A 73 3.88 12.64 -0.95
CA PRO A 73 2.89 13.72 -1.11
C PRO A 73 3.48 15.07 -1.53
N LYS A 74 4.76 15.30 -1.26
CA LYS A 74 5.48 16.52 -1.67
C LYS A 74 5.95 16.51 -3.14
N LEU A 75 5.88 15.36 -3.81
CA LEU A 75 6.24 15.24 -5.22
C LEU A 75 5.02 15.51 -6.10
N THR A 76 5.24 16.22 -7.19
CA THR A 76 4.21 16.46 -8.20
C THR A 76 4.20 15.31 -9.20
N LYS A 77 3.01 14.94 -9.66
CA LYS A 77 2.81 14.00 -10.77
C LYS A 77 1.81 14.58 -11.77
N PRO A 78 1.85 14.15 -13.05
CA PRO A 78 0.87 14.59 -14.04
C PRO A 78 -0.56 14.32 -13.57
N GLU A 79 -1.47 15.24 -13.89
CA GLU A 79 -2.89 15.02 -13.70
C GLU A 79 -3.41 13.95 -14.67
N LEU A 80 -4.41 13.19 -14.26
CA LEU A 80 -4.99 12.14 -15.09
C LEU A 80 -5.51 12.68 -16.43
N SER A 81 -6.10 13.88 -16.43
CA SER A 81 -6.65 14.54 -17.62
C SER A 81 -5.60 14.93 -18.66
N THR A 82 -4.33 15.09 -18.25
CA THR A 82 -3.22 15.55 -19.11
C THR A 82 -2.12 14.51 -19.27
N ALA A 83 -2.25 13.36 -18.61
CA ALA A 83 -1.24 12.31 -18.66
C ALA A 83 -1.20 11.65 -20.05
N GLU A 84 -0.01 11.61 -20.65
CA GLU A 84 0.22 10.92 -21.94
C GLU A 84 0.32 9.41 -21.75
N ASN A 85 0.80 8.96 -20.57
CA ASN A 85 1.00 7.57 -20.26
C ASN A 85 0.46 7.25 -18.86
N LEU A 86 -0.03 6.02 -18.72
CA LEU A 86 -0.45 5.45 -17.44
C LEU A 86 0.46 4.30 -17.07
N PHE A 87 0.64 4.11 -15.77
CA PHE A 87 1.50 3.09 -15.19
C PHE A 87 0.73 2.24 -14.20
N PHE A 88 1.11 0.97 -14.13
CA PHE A 88 0.67 0.02 -13.13
C PHE A 88 1.70 0.01 -12.01
N ARG A 89 1.29 0.42 -10.81
CA ARG A 89 2.13 0.42 -9.62
C ARG A 89 1.75 -0.77 -8.76
N LEU A 90 2.69 -1.67 -8.57
CA LEU A 90 2.52 -2.87 -7.77
C LEU A 90 3.35 -2.78 -6.49
N GLU A 91 2.72 -3.04 -5.37
CA GLU A 91 3.39 -3.28 -4.09
C GLU A 91 3.28 -4.76 -3.72
N THR A 92 4.42 -5.39 -3.52
CA THR A 92 4.50 -6.68 -2.85
C THR A 92 4.80 -6.42 -1.38
N GLN A 93 3.82 -6.69 -0.53
CA GLN A 93 3.89 -6.45 0.91
C GLN A 93 4.09 -7.78 1.64
N THR A 94 5.18 -7.89 2.39
CA THR A 94 5.52 -9.09 3.16
C THR A 94 5.66 -8.72 4.62
N SER A 95 4.92 -9.40 5.48
CA SER A 95 5.07 -9.31 6.93
C SER A 95 5.62 -10.62 7.47
N THR A 96 6.66 -10.54 8.30
CA THR A 96 7.27 -11.71 8.93
C THR A 96 7.48 -11.46 10.43
N PRO A 97 7.16 -12.43 11.30
CA PRO A 97 7.39 -12.30 12.74
C PRO A 97 8.89 -12.24 13.06
N LEU A 98 9.25 -11.36 13.98
CA LEU A 98 10.57 -11.34 14.63
C LEU A 98 10.51 -12.00 16.00
N ASP A 99 9.40 -11.81 16.70
CA ASP A 99 9.06 -12.46 17.96
C ASP A 99 7.53 -12.45 18.16
N ASN A 100 7.04 -12.82 19.36
CA ASN A 100 5.61 -12.94 19.64
C ASN A 100 4.82 -11.63 19.62
N ILE A 101 5.50 -10.48 19.63
CA ILE A 101 4.89 -9.14 19.69
C ILE A 101 5.43 -8.18 18.65
N THR A 102 6.40 -8.64 17.83
CA THR A 102 7.07 -7.80 16.83
C THR A 102 7.02 -8.47 15.47
N SER A 103 6.66 -7.72 14.44
CA SER A 103 6.75 -8.13 13.05
C SER A 103 7.53 -7.12 12.23
N LEU A 104 8.26 -7.62 11.22
CA LEU A 104 8.89 -6.83 10.19
C LEU A 104 7.95 -6.75 8.99
N PHE A 105 7.74 -5.55 8.47
CA PHE A 105 6.92 -5.31 7.28
C PHE A 105 7.78 -4.75 6.16
N LEU A 106 7.81 -5.46 5.05
CA LEU A 106 8.61 -5.15 3.87
C LEU A 106 7.69 -4.80 2.70
N ILE A 107 8.01 -3.74 1.98
CA ILE A 107 7.29 -3.34 0.77
C ILE A 107 8.28 -3.24 -0.38
N LYS A 108 8.04 -4.03 -1.43
CA LYS A 108 8.71 -3.90 -2.72
C LYS A 108 7.77 -3.17 -3.68
N VAL A 109 8.27 -2.13 -4.34
CA VAL A 109 7.51 -1.34 -5.32
C VAL A 109 8.04 -1.61 -6.71
N GLU A 110 7.12 -1.85 -7.66
CA GLU A 110 7.40 -1.97 -9.08
C GLU A 110 6.44 -1.06 -9.85
N VAL A 111 6.95 -0.35 -10.85
CA VAL A 111 6.17 0.53 -11.73
C VAL A 111 6.38 0.08 -13.16
N ILE A 112 5.30 -0.28 -13.84
CA ILE A 112 5.30 -0.89 -15.16
C ILE A 112 4.36 -0.07 -16.06
N PRO A 113 4.70 0.22 -17.32
CA PRO A 113 3.75 0.85 -18.24
C PRO A 113 2.45 0.04 -18.30
N LEU A 114 1.30 0.70 -18.11
CA LEU A 114 0.01 0.01 -18.01
C LEU A 114 -0.29 -0.85 -19.24
N LYS A 115 0.13 -0.40 -20.42
CA LYS A 115 -0.03 -1.12 -21.69
C LYS A 115 0.64 -2.50 -21.72
N GLU A 116 1.69 -2.71 -20.91
CA GLU A 116 2.42 -3.98 -20.86
C GLU A 116 1.71 -5.05 -20.01
N VAL A 117 0.87 -4.62 -19.08
CA VAL A 117 0.14 -5.51 -18.15
C VAL A 117 -1.37 -5.48 -18.37
N TRP A 118 -1.85 -4.65 -19.32
CA TRP A 118 -3.27 -4.47 -19.57
C TRP A 118 -3.95 -5.78 -20.00
N ASP A 119 -4.99 -6.14 -19.28
CA ASP A 119 -5.90 -7.23 -19.63
C ASP A 119 -7.34 -6.95 -19.17
N LYS A 120 -8.26 -7.83 -19.55
CA LYS A 120 -9.67 -7.70 -19.20
C LYS A 120 -9.92 -7.73 -17.68
N LYS A 121 -9.11 -8.47 -16.92
CA LYS A 121 -9.25 -8.56 -15.45
C LYS A 121 -8.91 -7.25 -14.76
N ILE A 122 -7.93 -6.50 -15.27
CA ILE A 122 -7.60 -5.17 -14.77
C ILE A 122 -8.79 -4.23 -14.99
N LEU A 123 -9.38 -4.24 -16.17
CA LEU A 123 -10.56 -3.44 -16.47
C LEU A 123 -11.74 -3.79 -15.55
N GLU A 124 -12.03 -5.08 -15.38
CA GLU A 124 -13.08 -5.57 -14.49
C GLU A 124 -12.83 -5.13 -13.03
N SER A 125 -11.58 -5.19 -12.57
CA SER A 125 -11.19 -4.74 -11.24
C SER A 125 -11.39 -3.23 -11.05
N ILE A 126 -10.97 -2.42 -12.02
CA ILE A 126 -11.17 -0.97 -11.99
C ILE A 126 -12.67 -0.64 -11.93
N ASN A 127 -13.49 -1.29 -12.75
CA ASN A 127 -14.93 -1.07 -12.78
C ASN A 127 -15.65 -1.50 -11.49
N SER A 128 -15.03 -2.40 -10.71
CA SER A 128 -15.58 -2.85 -9.42
C SER A 128 -15.14 -1.99 -8.23
N MET A 129 -14.21 -1.06 -8.42
CA MET A 129 -13.78 -0.15 -7.37
C MET A 129 -14.86 0.88 -7.05
N SER A 130 -14.90 1.33 -5.79
CA SER A 130 -15.82 2.41 -5.39
C SER A 130 -15.45 3.73 -6.07
N GLU A 131 -16.43 4.61 -6.21
CA GLU A 131 -16.22 5.95 -6.80
C GLU A 131 -15.32 6.85 -5.94
N ASP A 132 -15.07 6.47 -4.69
CA ASP A 132 -14.23 7.21 -3.74
C ASP A 132 -12.71 6.97 -3.93
N ILE A 133 -12.32 6.22 -4.94
CA ILE A 133 -10.92 5.93 -5.23
C ILE A 133 -10.30 6.97 -6.16
#